data_aeca6d4852b885aa77691ae83050e890
#
_entry.id   aeca6d4852b885aa77691ae83050e890
#
_cell.length_a   1.000
_cell.length_b   1.000
_cell.length_c   1.000
_cell.angle_alpha   90.00
_cell.angle_beta   90.00
_cell.angle_gamma   90.00
#
_symmetry.space_group_name_H-M   'P 1'
#
loop_
_entity.id
_entity.type
_entity.pdbx_description
1 polymer ?
#
loop_
_entity_poly.entity_id
_entity_poly.type
_entity_poly.pdbx_seq_one_letter_code
_entity_poly.pdbx_strand_id
1 'polypeptide(L)'
;QAYAYTGDASYLDVAITAANDVISNSGVELSNSNGLFNETDLYNPEILWGYYREKENTYVSSFEELMRTYPNVSTDNVINSQSPVALKQANGQTFEGWAIYFPTQDLVDQFLVTDEETGKAMPWYETSQYKNNVTVLDPSSITEAGQVDAYKQVNGDARRIPTPQDLKQLNKSYPTFTRYHQLNKGADRDLSELMYSGRDRRFYTAIVYDKCSWIGETVELNLGGNLSAGVRDKEDGGWYNTTTGYYWRKGNIENPTPRAYHNCQVALHFNIVRLGEAYMNLAEAYLLKHDVPNAVKALNMTRTIHGGLSESTAATEEEAWTDYIRERNCELTNEGGDIYYSYLRWGKYGGYANHGRDAGDIIYDLDRPVYKMSISRDRSKLLVGQMTLNNSAQRKFTEKRYLLPINQSFLNTREAYGLDHVQNKGW
;
A
#
# COMPACT_ATOMS: atom_id res chain seq x y z
N GLN A 1 0.21 14.60 17.88
CA GLN A 1 0.97 13.69 18.76
C GLN A 1 0.95 14.13 20.22
N ALA A 2 1.31 15.38 20.55
CA ALA A 2 1.36 15.84 21.95
C ALA A 2 0.04 15.60 22.70
N TYR A 3 -1.10 15.89 22.06
CA TYR A 3 -2.41 15.58 22.64
C TYR A 3 -2.58 14.09 22.97
N ALA A 4 -2.15 13.18 22.09
CA ALA A 4 -2.29 11.75 22.31
C ALA A 4 -1.51 11.23 23.55
N TYR A 5 -0.43 11.92 23.92
CA TYR A 5 0.37 11.57 25.09
C TYR A 5 -0.07 12.29 26.38
N THR A 6 -0.57 13.51 26.26
CA THR A 6 -0.84 14.38 27.42
C THR A 6 -2.32 14.45 27.79
N GLY A 7 -3.22 14.24 26.82
CA GLY A 7 -4.64 14.52 26.96
C GLY A 7 -5.01 16.00 26.98
N ASP A 8 -4.02 16.92 26.81
CA ASP A 8 -4.25 18.35 26.85
C ASP A 8 -4.77 18.85 25.50
N ALA A 9 -6.04 19.25 25.46
CA ALA A 9 -6.73 19.71 24.27
C ALA A 9 -6.15 21.02 23.67
N SER A 10 -5.37 21.79 24.43
CA SER A 10 -4.73 22.99 23.90
C SER A 10 -3.77 22.70 22.75
N TYR A 11 -3.17 21.50 22.71
CA TYR A 11 -2.35 21.07 21.60
C TYR A 11 -3.13 20.89 20.29
N LEU A 12 -4.43 20.62 20.35
CA LEU A 12 -5.28 20.56 19.15
C LEU A 12 -5.51 21.96 18.58
N ASP A 13 -5.69 22.96 19.42
CA ASP A 13 -5.83 24.35 18.97
C ASP A 13 -4.54 24.85 18.29
N VAL A 14 -3.40 24.50 18.86
CA VAL A 14 -2.09 24.79 18.26
C VAL A 14 -1.95 24.11 16.89
N ALA A 15 -2.34 22.84 16.79
CA ALA A 15 -2.28 22.08 15.54
C ALA A 15 -3.18 22.69 14.46
N ILE A 16 -4.41 23.04 14.80
CA ILE A 16 -5.38 23.67 13.90
C ILE A 16 -4.84 25.04 13.43
N THR A 17 -4.36 25.85 14.35
CA THR A 17 -3.82 27.18 14.02
C THR A 17 -2.62 27.07 13.09
N ALA A 18 -1.66 26.21 13.41
CA ALA A 18 -0.46 26.02 12.61
C ALA A 18 -0.77 25.45 11.21
N ALA A 19 -1.67 24.45 11.13
CA ALA A 19 -2.06 23.89 9.84
C ALA A 19 -2.78 24.94 8.96
N ASN A 20 -3.69 25.72 9.51
CA ASN A 20 -4.37 26.80 8.78
C ASN A 20 -3.39 27.89 8.35
N ASP A 21 -2.39 28.22 9.17
CA ASP A 21 -1.36 29.19 8.82
C ASP A 21 -0.52 28.71 7.63
N VAL A 22 -0.08 27.46 7.66
CA VAL A 22 0.64 26.83 6.53
C VAL A 22 -0.22 26.84 5.27
N ILE A 23 -1.47 26.41 5.36
CA ILE A 23 -2.40 26.34 4.22
C ILE A 23 -2.63 27.71 3.61
N SER A 24 -2.74 28.75 4.44
CA SER A 24 -3.11 30.09 3.96
C SER A 24 -1.91 30.95 3.55
N ASN A 25 -0.75 30.74 4.17
CA ASN A 25 0.37 31.70 4.10
C ASN A 25 1.67 31.13 3.53
N SER A 26 1.76 29.81 3.29
CA SER A 26 2.98 29.19 2.73
C SER A 26 3.23 29.53 1.26
N GLY A 27 2.19 29.96 0.53
CA GLY A 27 2.29 30.22 -0.90
C GLY A 27 2.33 28.94 -1.76
N VAL A 28 2.08 27.77 -1.16
CA VAL A 28 1.99 26.49 -1.87
C VAL A 28 0.54 26.06 -2.05
N GLU A 29 0.28 25.27 -3.09
CA GLU A 29 -1.04 24.79 -3.44
C GLU A 29 -1.03 23.27 -3.63
N LEU A 30 -2.16 22.61 -3.38
CA LEU A 30 -2.30 21.21 -3.71
C LEU A 30 -2.17 21.01 -5.22
N SER A 31 -1.34 20.04 -5.59
CA SER A 31 -1.05 19.74 -6.98
C SER A 31 -1.56 18.34 -7.33
N ASN A 32 -2.18 18.19 -8.49
CA ASN A 32 -2.51 16.87 -9.04
C ASN A 32 -1.41 16.30 -9.94
N SER A 33 -0.20 16.83 -9.84
CA SER A 33 0.97 16.34 -10.58
C SER A 33 1.34 14.93 -10.16
N ASN A 34 1.62 14.09 -11.16
CA ASN A 34 2.10 12.73 -10.94
C ASN A 34 3.58 12.66 -10.55
N GLY A 35 4.29 13.79 -10.64
CA GLY A 35 5.73 13.89 -10.41
C GLY A 35 6.16 14.14 -8.98
N LEU A 36 5.22 14.34 -8.06
CA LEU A 36 5.50 14.70 -6.66
C LEU A 36 6.49 13.76 -5.94
N PHE A 37 6.61 12.52 -6.39
CA PHE A 37 7.39 11.46 -5.75
C PHE A 37 8.46 10.85 -6.65
N ASN A 38 8.83 11.46 -7.75
CA ASN A 38 9.81 10.94 -8.69
C ASN A 38 10.79 12.03 -9.19
N GLU A 39 11.77 11.63 -9.97
CA GLU A 39 12.85 12.49 -10.46
C GLU A 39 12.35 13.65 -11.35
N THR A 40 11.20 13.50 -11.99
CA THR A 40 10.74 14.45 -13.01
C THR A 40 10.09 15.71 -12.43
N ASP A 41 9.78 15.72 -11.15
CA ASP A 41 9.08 16.81 -10.48
C ASP A 41 9.76 17.23 -9.16
N LEU A 42 11.06 17.46 -9.25
CA LEU A 42 11.91 17.80 -8.08
C LEU A 42 11.46 19.06 -7.32
N TYR A 43 10.81 19.97 -8.01
CA TYR A 43 10.41 21.27 -7.45
C TYR A 43 8.89 21.44 -7.43
N ASN A 44 8.17 20.37 -7.17
CA ASN A 44 6.72 20.42 -7.06
C ASN A 44 6.29 21.47 -6.04
N PRO A 45 5.39 22.40 -6.40
CA PRO A 45 5.00 23.52 -5.53
C PRO A 45 4.32 23.10 -4.23
N GLU A 46 3.86 21.87 -4.13
CA GLU A 46 3.24 21.32 -2.91
C GLU A 46 4.26 20.99 -1.80
N ILE A 47 5.54 20.83 -2.16
CA ILE A 47 6.57 20.42 -1.21
C ILE A 47 6.97 21.63 -0.36
N LEU A 48 6.70 21.55 0.95
CA LEU A 48 7.11 22.54 1.93
C LEU A 48 8.56 22.32 2.39
N TRP A 49 8.93 21.06 2.56
CA TRP A 49 10.28 20.66 2.93
C TRP A 49 10.61 19.30 2.34
N GLY A 50 11.66 19.24 1.55
CA GLY A 50 12.15 18.03 0.90
C GLY A 50 13.63 17.79 1.16
N TYR A 51 14.02 16.53 1.13
CA TYR A 51 15.42 16.12 1.09
C TYR A 51 15.75 15.69 -0.33
N TYR A 52 16.66 16.40 -0.97
CA TYR A 52 17.01 16.22 -2.38
C TYR A 52 18.39 15.60 -2.52
N ARG A 53 18.53 14.66 -3.46
CA ARG A 53 19.78 14.02 -3.84
C ARG A 53 20.17 14.43 -5.24
N GLU A 54 21.45 14.73 -5.44
CA GLU A 54 22.00 15.05 -6.74
C GLU A 54 22.49 13.80 -7.45
N LYS A 55 22.16 13.65 -8.72
CA LYS A 55 22.47 12.50 -9.56
C LYS A 55 23.99 12.25 -9.66
N GLU A 56 24.77 13.30 -9.71
CA GLU A 56 26.21 13.26 -9.87
C GLU A 56 26.96 12.92 -8.58
N ASN A 57 26.28 12.97 -7.44
CA ASN A 57 26.90 12.68 -6.15
C ASN A 57 26.87 11.17 -5.85
N THR A 58 28.01 10.52 -6.01
CA THR A 58 28.18 9.07 -5.78
C THR A 58 27.94 8.64 -4.33
N TYR A 59 28.08 9.55 -3.36
CA TYR A 59 27.91 9.23 -1.93
C TYR A 59 26.45 9.27 -1.46
N VAL A 60 25.57 9.82 -2.25
CA VAL A 60 24.13 9.93 -1.95
C VAL A 60 23.27 9.18 -2.96
N SER A 61 23.78 8.06 -3.47
CA SER A 61 23.00 7.22 -4.37
C SER A 61 21.76 6.67 -3.66
N SER A 62 20.66 6.60 -4.36
CA SER A 62 19.37 6.04 -3.89
C SER A 62 19.24 4.55 -4.20
N PHE A 63 20.36 3.89 -4.41
CA PHE A 63 20.44 2.51 -4.82
C PHE A 63 19.61 1.55 -3.96
N GLU A 64 19.77 1.60 -2.62
CA GLU A 64 19.07 0.67 -1.74
C GLU A 64 17.55 0.86 -1.77
N GLU A 65 17.08 2.10 -1.82
CA GLU A 65 15.65 2.40 -1.84
C GLU A 65 15.00 1.89 -3.12
N LEU A 66 15.63 2.12 -4.27
CA LEU A 66 15.13 1.65 -5.55
C LEU A 66 15.20 0.13 -5.67
N MET A 67 16.30 -0.48 -5.24
CA MET A 67 16.44 -1.93 -5.29
C MET A 67 15.34 -2.68 -4.55
N ARG A 68 14.87 -2.15 -3.44
CA ARG A 68 13.88 -2.82 -2.60
C ARG A 68 12.50 -2.86 -3.22
N THR A 69 12.23 -1.98 -4.16
CA THR A 69 10.91 -1.82 -4.78
C THR A 69 10.84 -2.28 -6.22
N TYR A 70 11.93 -2.21 -6.99
CA TYR A 70 11.98 -2.71 -8.36
C TYR A 70 12.07 -4.24 -8.42
N PRO A 71 11.45 -4.86 -9.44
CA PRO A 71 11.64 -6.27 -9.74
C PRO A 71 13.05 -6.53 -10.28
N ASN A 72 13.46 -7.79 -10.25
CA ASN A 72 14.65 -8.23 -10.96
C ASN A 72 14.25 -8.83 -12.31
N VAL A 73 14.64 -8.16 -13.37
CA VAL A 73 14.41 -8.59 -14.76
C VAL A 73 15.74 -8.74 -15.49
N SER A 74 16.79 -9.12 -14.76
CA SER A 74 18.09 -9.45 -15.38
C SER A 74 17.92 -10.58 -16.39
N THR A 75 18.80 -10.59 -17.40
CA THR A 75 18.77 -11.61 -18.46
C THR A 75 18.85 -13.03 -17.87
N ASP A 76 19.66 -13.26 -16.86
CA ASP A 76 19.79 -14.56 -16.23
C ASP A 76 18.51 -14.98 -15.48
N ASN A 77 17.88 -14.04 -14.82
CA ASN A 77 16.61 -14.29 -14.13
C ASN A 77 15.44 -14.49 -15.11
N VAL A 78 15.46 -13.81 -16.23
CA VAL A 78 14.48 -13.99 -17.31
C VAL A 78 14.65 -15.34 -18.00
N ILE A 79 15.87 -15.75 -18.28
CA ILE A 79 16.17 -17.06 -18.88
C ILE A 79 15.77 -18.21 -17.96
N ASN A 80 15.97 -18.05 -16.68
CA ASN A 80 15.59 -19.06 -15.66
C ASN A 80 14.13 -18.97 -15.25
N SER A 81 13.38 -17.95 -15.68
CA SER A 81 11.94 -17.89 -15.48
C SER A 81 11.24 -18.63 -16.60
N GLN A 82 10.23 -19.39 -16.29
CA GLN A 82 9.41 -20.06 -17.31
C GLN A 82 8.43 -19.13 -18.02
N SER A 83 8.53 -17.83 -17.80
CA SER A 83 7.68 -16.85 -18.46
C SER A 83 8.12 -16.67 -19.93
N PRO A 84 7.23 -16.88 -20.87
CA PRO A 84 7.51 -16.61 -22.28
C PRO A 84 7.66 -15.12 -22.61
N VAL A 85 7.24 -14.25 -21.71
CA VAL A 85 7.26 -12.79 -21.87
C VAL A 85 8.09 -12.18 -20.75
N ALA A 86 9.30 -11.80 -21.10
CA ALA A 86 10.15 -11.04 -20.20
C ALA A 86 9.83 -9.55 -20.31
N LEU A 87 9.85 -8.83 -19.22
CA LEU A 87 9.85 -7.38 -19.25
C LEU A 87 11.17 -6.94 -19.90
N LYS A 88 11.08 -6.51 -21.16
CA LYS A 88 12.22 -5.97 -21.90
C LYS A 88 12.09 -4.47 -21.87
N GLN A 89 13.12 -3.81 -21.45
CA GLN A 89 13.19 -2.38 -21.65
C GLN A 89 13.33 -2.10 -23.16
N ALA A 90 12.75 -0.98 -23.60
CA ALA A 90 12.77 -0.56 -24.99
C ALA A 90 14.19 -0.48 -25.61
N ASN A 91 15.21 -0.39 -24.76
CA ASN A 91 16.63 -0.35 -25.15
C ASN A 91 17.39 -1.65 -24.87
N GLY A 92 16.71 -2.72 -24.50
CA GLY A 92 17.31 -4.03 -24.23
C GLY A 92 18.02 -4.17 -22.88
N GLN A 93 17.81 -3.23 -21.99
CA GLN A 93 18.48 -3.24 -20.68
C GLN A 93 17.57 -3.80 -19.57
N THR A 94 18.14 -4.22 -18.48
CA THR A 94 17.47 -4.98 -17.44
C THR A 94 17.48 -4.23 -16.10
N PHE A 95 16.42 -4.44 -15.29
CA PHE A 95 16.42 -4.00 -13.91
C PHE A 95 16.93 -5.11 -13.00
N GLU A 96 17.75 -4.75 -12.06
CA GLU A 96 18.27 -5.67 -11.06
C GLU A 96 17.83 -5.25 -9.66
N GLY A 97 16.52 -5.13 -9.47
CA GLY A 97 15.94 -4.90 -8.16
C GLY A 97 15.80 -6.17 -7.34
N TRP A 98 15.46 -6.04 -6.07
CA TRP A 98 15.23 -7.17 -5.17
C TRP A 98 13.76 -7.40 -4.85
N ALA A 99 12.89 -6.45 -5.16
CA ALA A 99 11.45 -6.53 -4.93
C ALA A 99 11.12 -7.10 -3.53
N ILE A 100 11.52 -6.37 -2.49
CA ILE A 100 11.37 -6.82 -1.10
C ILE A 100 10.09 -6.29 -0.47
N TYR A 101 9.63 -5.12 -0.92
CA TYR A 101 8.45 -4.43 -0.38
C TYR A 101 7.36 -4.32 -1.42
N PHE A 102 6.15 -4.71 -1.04
CA PHE A 102 5.00 -4.71 -1.93
C PHE A 102 3.78 -4.07 -1.27
N PRO A 103 2.95 -3.36 -2.06
CA PRO A 103 1.60 -3.01 -1.64
C PRO A 103 0.78 -4.28 -1.41
N THR A 104 -0.12 -4.23 -0.45
CA THR A 104 -1.04 -5.33 -0.16
C THR A 104 -2.42 -5.07 -0.76
N GLN A 105 -3.24 -6.10 -0.95
CA GLN A 105 -4.60 -5.92 -1.45
C GLN A 105 -5.44 -5.05 -0.51
N ASP A 106 -5.26 -5.18 0.79
CA ASP A 106 -5.97 -4.37 1.77
C ASP A 106 -5.61 -2.88 1.70
N LEU A 107 -4.40 -2.53 1.28
CA LEU A 107 -4.05 -1.15 0.94
C LEU A 107 -4.72 -0.72 -0.38
N VAL A 108 -4.68 -1.57 -1.40
CA VAL A 108 -5.32 -1.29 -2.69
C VAL A 108 -6.83 -1.07 -2.53
N ASP A 109 -7.47 -1.79 -1.63
CA ASP A 109 -8.90 -1.64 -1.32
C ASP A 109 -9.24 -0.28 -0.68
N GLN A 110 -8.25 0.46 -0.14
CA GLN A 110 -8.49 1.81 0.38
C GLN A 110 -8.74 2.84 -0.73
N PHE A 111 -8.13 2.63 -1.92
CA PHE A 111 -8.34 3.51 -3.07
C PHE A 111 -9.72 3.25 -3.69
N LEU A 112 -10.64 4.15 -3.50
CA LEU A 112 -12.02 4.02 -3.97
C LEU A 112 -12.11 4.07 -5.50
N VAL A 113 -13.22 3.58 -6.02
CA VAL A 113 -13.59 3.62 -7.44
C VAL A 113 -14.84 4.48 -7.60
N THR A 114 -14.88 5.28 -8.63
CA THR A 114 -16.09 6.01 -9.01
C THR A 114 -17.08 5.04 -9.64
N ASP A 115 -18.24 4.92 -9.03
CA ASP A 115 -19.34 4.12 -9.56
C ASP A 115 -19.93 4.78 -10.80
N GLU A 116 -20.06 4.02 -11.88
CA GLU A 116 -20.48 4.55 -13.20
C GLU A 116 -21.95 4.99 -13.24
N GLU A 117 -22.80 4.40 -12.41
CA GLU A 117 -24.22 4.75 -12.38
C GLU A 117 -24.50 5.97 -11.49
N THR A 118 -23.79 6.07 -10.36
CA THR A 118 -24.09 7.10 -9.35
C THR A 118 -23.09 8.24 -9.29
N GLY A 119 -21.89 8.06 -9.88
CA GLY A 119 -20.78 9.00 -9.78
C GLY A 119 -20.16 9.08 -8.38
N LYS A 120 -20.58 8.25 -7.43
CA LYS A 120 -20.05 8.23 -6.06
C LYS A 120 -18.82 7.37 -5.97
N ALA A 121 -17.88 7.78 -5.12
CA ALA A 121 -16.71 6.98 -4.80
C ALA A 121 -17.05 5.92 -3.76
N MET A 122 -16.74 4.65 -4.07
CA MET A 122 -17.01 3.50 -3.20
C MET A 122 -15.97 2.39 -3.42
N PRO A 123 -15.90 1.36 -2.56
CA PRO A 123 -15.06 0.19 -2.80
C PRO A 123 -15.34 -0.45 -4.17
N TRP A 124 -14.29 -0.87 -4.88
CA TRP A 124 -14.41 -1.41 -6.24
C TRP A 124 -15.41 -2.56 -6.36
N TYR A 125 -15.51 -3.41 -5.36
CA TYR A 125 -16.43 -4.55 -5.31
C TYR A 125 -17.86 -4.18 -4.96
N GLU A 126 -18.12 -2.90 -4.67
CA GLU A 126 -19.47 -2.36 -4.38
C GLU A 126 -20.05 -1.58 -5.55
N THR A 127 -19.23 -1.25 -6.54
CA THR A 127 -19.67 -0.49 -7.72
C THR A 127 -20.68 -1.24 -8.56
N SER A 128 -21.57 -0.51 -9.25
CA SER A 128 -22.56 -1.05 -10.17
C SER A 128 -21.90 -1.82 -11.31
N GLN A 129 -20.87 -1.24 -11.94
CA GLN A 129 -20.13 -1.87 -13.02
C GLN A 129 -19.50 -3.19 -12.59
N TYR A 130 -19.09 -3.33 -11.34
CA TYR A 130 -18.56 -4.59 -10.83
C TYR A 130 -19.66 -5.60 -10.54
N LYS A 131 -20.69 -5.22 -9.76
CA LYS A 131 -21.81 -6.11 -9.37
C LYS A 131 -22.58 -6.67 -10.56
N ASN A 132 -22.71 -5.90 -11.63
CA ASN A 132 -23.41 -6.33 -12.82
C ASN A 132 -22.61 -7.34 -13.65
N ASN A 133 -21.29 -7.37 -13.52
CA ASN A 133 -20.41 -8.18 -14.37
C ASN A 133 -19.68 -9.32 -13.64
N VAL A 134 -19.79 -9.42 -12.31
CA VAL A 134 -19.02 -10.37 -11.53
C VAL A 134 -19.88 -11.14 -10.56
N THR A 135 -19.70 -12.46 -10.54
CA THR A 135 -20.22 -13.34 -9.50
C THR A 135 -19.12 -13.58 -8.46
N VAL A 136 -19.44 -13.28 -7.20
CA VAL A 136 -18.54 -13.54 -6.07
C VAL A 136 -18.95 -14.84 -5.40
N LEU A 137 -18.04 -15.80 -5.36
CA LEU A 137 -18.24 -17.08 -4.72
C LEU A 137 -17.58 -17.08 -3.34
N ASP A 138 -18.31 -17.52 -2.34
CA ASP A 138 -17.73 -17.84 -1.05
C ASP A 138 -16.98 -19.18 -1.19
N PRO A 139 -15.66 -19.21 -0.94
CA PRO A 139 -14.89 -20.45 -1.05
C PRO A 139 -15.37 -21.56 -0.12
N SER A 140 -16.00 -21.23 0.99
CA SER A 140 -16.62 -22.22 1.88
C SER A 140 -17.80 -22.95 1.24
N SER A 141 -18.42 -22.36 0.22
CA SER A 141 -19.50 -22.97 -0.56
C SER A 141 -19.00 -23.88 -1.69
N ILE A 142 -17.70 -23.85 -1.99
CA ILE A 142 -17.10 -24.64 -3.05
C ILE A 142 -16.59 -25.95 -2.41
N THR A 143 -16.81 -27.10 -3.08
CA THR A 143 -16.25 -28.39 -2.64
C THR A 143 -14.72 -28.30 -2.55
N GLU A 144 -14.09 -29.15 -1.71
CA GLU A 144 -12.63 -29.19 -1.57
C GLU A 144 -11.93 -29.34 -2.95
N ALA A 145 -12.46 -30.21 -3.82
CA ALA A 145 -11.97 -30.39 -5.18
C ALA A 145 -12.11 -29.10 -6.01
N GLY A 146 -13.28 -28.44 -5.92
CA GLY A 146 -13.51 -27.17 -6.60
C GLY A 146 -12.60 -26.05 -6.09
N GLN A 147 -12.25 -26.02 -4.82
CA GLN A 147 -11.27 -25.08 -4.27
C GLN A 147 -9.87 -25.30 -4.85
N VAL A 148 -9.44 -26.57 -4.99
CA VAL A 148 -8.17 -26.90 -5.65
C VAL A 148 -8.16 -26.47 -7.10
N ASP A 149 -9.24 -26.72 -7.83
CA ASP A 149 -9.35 -26.29 -9.23
C ASP A 149 -9.37 -24.76 -9.37
N ALA A 150 -10.08 -24.08 -8.50
CA ALA A 150 -10.09 -22.61 -8.45
C ALA A 150 -8.68 -22.06 -8.17
N TYR A 151 -7.96 -22.65 -7.23
CA TYR A 151 -6.59 -22.29 -6.93
C TYR A 151 -5.67 -22.45 -8.16
N LYS A 152 -5.76 -23.59 -8.85
CA LYS A 152 -4.99 -23.87 -10.07
C LYS A 152 -5.25 -22.84 -11.17
N GLN A 153 -6.50 -22.43 -11.35
CA GLN A 153 -6.88 -21.48 -12.38
C GLN A 153 -6.29 -20.09 -12.20
N VAL A 154 -6.01 -19.68 -10.97
CA VAL A 154 -5.43 -18.37 -10.67
C VAL A 154 -3.95 -18.39 -10.29
N ASN A 155 -3.44 -19.51 -9.81
CA ASN A 155 -2.05 -19.64 -9.36
C ASN A 155 -1.20 -20.61 -10.22
N GLY A 156 -1.83 -21.39 -11.11
CA GLY A 156 -1.16 -22.37 -11.97
C GLY A 156 -0.77 -23.67 -11.27
N ASP A 157 -0.36 -24.64 -12.08
CA ASP A 157 0.05 -25.98 -11.61
C ASP A 157 1.48 -26.00 -11.04
N ALA A 158 2.30 -25.03 -11.38
CA ALA A 158 3.71 -24.97 -10.97
C ALA A 158 3.90 -24.65 -9.49
N ARG A 159 2.86 -24.18 -8.81
CA ARG A 159 2.89 -23.94 -7.37
C ARG A 159 2.41 -25.16 -6.62
N ARG A 160 2.96 -25.34 -5.41
CA ARG A 160 2.42 -26.32 -4.47
C ARG A 160 0.92 -26.10 -4.31
N ILE A 161 0.16 -27.03 -4.87
CA ILE A 161 -1.29 -27.03 -4.76
C ILE A 161 -1.63 -27.53 -3.35
N PRO A 162 -2.38 -26.76 -2.55
CA PRO A 162 -2.85 -27.26 -1.27
C PRO A 162 -3.63 -28.55 -1.46
N THR A 163 -3.32 -29.57 -0.69
CA THR A 163 -4.16 -30.75 -0.63
C THR A 163 -5.51 -30.39 0.00
N PRO A 164 -6.58 -31.20 -0.20
CA PRO A 164 -7.83 -31.00 0.51
C PRO A 164 -7.67 -30.89 2.03
N GLN A 165 -6.69 -31.60 2.59
CA GLN A 165 -6.38 -31.57 4.01
C GLN A 165 -5.70 -30.24 4.40
N ASP A 166 -4.79 -29.73 3.57
CA ASP A 166 -4.18 -28.40 3.77
C ASP A 166 -5.24 -27.30 3.70
N LEU A 167 -6.16 -27.36 2.73
CA LEU A 167 -7.27 -26.43 2.59
C LEU A 167 -8.20 -26.46 3.81
N LYS A 168 -8.50 -27.67 4.32
CA LYS A 168 -9.31 -27.83 5.52
C LYS A 168 -8.63 -27.24 6.75
N GLN A 169 -7.33 -27.43 6.89
CA GLN A 169 -6.54 -26.83 7.97
C GLN A 169 -6.41 -25.32 7.81
N LEU A 170 -6.17 -24.84 6.60
CA LEU A 170 -6.09 -23.42 6.27
C LEU A 170 -7.43 -22.71 6.52
N ASN A 171 -8.54 -23.30 6.09
CA ASN A 171 -9.88 -22.74 6.34
C ASN A 171 -10.24 -22.73 7.83
N LYS A 172 -9.66 -23.63 8.62
CA LYS A 172 -9.89 -23.69 10.07
C LYS A 172 -9.05 -22.65 10.83
N SER A 173 -7.86 -22.35 10.34
CA SER A 173 -6.91 -21.44 10.97
C SER A 173 -6.93 -20.03 10.36
N TYR A 174 -7.28 -19.93 9.08
CA TYR A 174 -7.31 -18.69 8.29
C TYR A 174 -8.42 -18.82 7.24
N PRO A 175 -9.37 -17.91 7.15
CA PRO A 175 -10.30 -17.82 6.03
C PRO A 175 -9.54 -17.39 4.76
N THR A 176 -8.77 -18.31 4.20
CA THR A 176 -7.72 -18.05 3.20
C THR A 176 -8.24 -17.68 1.84
N PHE A 177 -9.41 -18.14 1.50
CA PHE A 177 -10.07 -17.77 0.26
C PHE A 177 -11.21 -16.81 0.59
N THR A 178 -10.88 -15.61 1.01
CA THR A 178 -11.89 -14.66 1.45
C THR A 178 -12.83 -14.23 0.35
N ARG A 179 -12.37 -14.19 -0.90
CA ARG A 179 -13.22 -13.86 -2.05
C ARG A 179 -12.68 -14.49 -3.33
N TYR A 180 -13.53 -15.23 -4.02
CA TYR A 180 -13.29 -15.74 -5.35
C TYR A 180 -14.27 -15.06 -6.32
N HIS A 181 -13.74 -14.32 -7.27
CA HIS A 181 -14.51 -13.51 -8.20
C HIS A 181 -14.44 -14.14 -9.59
N GLN A 182 -15.59 -14.30 -10.21
CA GLN A 182 -15.72 -14.86 -11.53
C GLN A 182 -16.47 -13.90 -12.44
N LEU A 183 -15.86 -13.57 -13.57
CA LEU A 183 -16.46 -12.76 -14.60
C LEU A 183 -17.69 -13.44 -15.19
N ASN A 184 -18.80 -12.75 -15.31
CA ASN A 184 -20.00 -13.26 -15.90
C ASN A 184 -19.82 -13.45 -17.41
N LYS A 185 -20.48 -14.48 -17.96
CA LYS A 185 -20.42 -14.71 -19.40
C LYS A 185 -21.04 -13.53 -20.16
N GLY A 186 -20.28 -13.01 -21.12
CA GLY A 186 -20.73 -11.88 -21.95
C GLY A 186 -20.38 -10.50 -21.39
N ALA A 187 -19.65 -10.42 -20.29
CA ALA A 187 -19.08 -9.16 -19.82
C ALA A 187 -18.17 -8.56 -20.91
N ASP A 188 -18.24 -7.26 -21.07
CA ASP A 188 -17.50 -6.49 -22.07
C ASP A 188 -16.09 -6.09 -21.63
N ARG A 189 -15.82 -6.17 -20.32
CA ARG A 189 -14.54 -5.86 -19.66
C ARG A 189 -14.07 -7.05 -18.83
N ASP A 190 -12.76 -7.23 -18.74
CA ASP A 190 -12.19 -8.23 -17.87
C ASP A 190 -12.08 -7.75 -16.40
N LEU A 191 -11.70 -8.64 -15.49
CA LEU A 191 -11.64 -8.34 -14.07
C LEU A 191 -10.60 -7.27 -13.73
N SER A 192 -9.49 -7.19 -14.45
CA SER A 192 -8.49 -6.13 -14.23
C SER A 192 -9.04 -4.77 -14.60
N GLU A 193 -9.78 -4.67 -15.71
CA GLU A 193 -10.43 -3.44 -16.12
C GLU A 193 -11.50 -3.01 -15.12
N LEU A 194 -12.35 -3.94 -14.70
CA LEU A 194 -13.39 -3.66 -13.70
C LEU A 194 -12.83 -3.25 -12.34
N MET A 195 -11.70 -3.83 -11.94
CA MET A 195 -11.08 -3.54 -10.65
C MET A 195 -10.31 -2.22 -10.65
N TYR A 196 -9.63 -1.89 -11.76
CA TYR A 196 -8.65 -0.81 -11.76
C TYR A 196 -9.10 0.45 -12.49
N SER A 197 -10.18 0.42 -13.28
CA SER A 197 -10.70 1.62 -13.94
C SER A 197 -11.45 2.53 -12.97
N GLY A 198 -11.39 3.85 -13.22
CA GLY A 198 -12.14 4.84 -12.44
C GLY A 198 -11.74 4.97 -10.97
N ARG A 199 -10.54 4.53 -10.61
CA ARG A 199 -10.02 4.63 -9.25
C ARG A 199 -9.57 6.05 -8.89
N ASP A 200 -9.44 6.26 -7.60
CA ASP A 200 -8.67 7.34 -7.00
C ASP A 200 -7.35 7.54 -7.78
N ARG A 201 -7.08 8.77 -8.23
CA ARG A 201 -5.90 9.06 -9.06
C ARG A 201 -4.59 8.72 -8.36
N ARG A 202 -4.55 8.79 -7.01
CA ARG A 202 -3.37 8.42 -6.21
C ARG A 202 -3.04 6.93 -6.33
N PHE A 203 -4.02 6.08 -6.65
CA PHE A 203 -3.77 4.67 -6.96
C PHE A 203 -2.81 4.53 -8.14
N TYR A 204 -3.06 5.25 -9.23
CA TYR A 204 -2.25 5.16 -10.44
C TYR A 204 -0.84 5.72 -10.27
N THR A 205 -0.64 6.63 -9.33
CA THR A 205 0.68 7.19 -9.02
C THR A 205 1.43 6.40 -7.95
N ALA A 206 0.73 5.61 -7.15
CA ALA A 206 1.33 4.88 -6.03
C ALA A 206 1.58 3.40 -6.32
N ILE A 207 0.76 2.77 -7.15
CA ILE A 207 0.69 1.32 -7.30
C ILE A 207 0.93 0.93 -8.76
N VAL A 208 1.75 -0.10 -8.98
CA VAL A 208 1.87 -0.83 -10.24
C VAL A 208 0.88 -2.00 -10.19
N TYR A 209 0.00 -2.08 -11.16
CA TYR A 209 -1.11 -3.01 -11.22
C TYR A 209 -1.22 -3.68 -12.60
N ASP A 210 -2.01 -4.73 -12.73
CA ASP A 210 -2.18 -5.46 -13.99
C ASP A 210 -2.74 -4.57 -15.09
N LYS A 211 -2.15 -4.62 -16.27
CA LYS A 211 -2.39 -3.80 -17.48
C LYS A 211 -1.90 -2.34 -17.38
N CYS A 212 -1.29 -1.88 -16.31
CA CYS A 212 -0.73 -0.54 -16.32
C CYS A 212 0.53 -0.45 -17.23
N SER A 213 0.81 0.76 -17.70
CA SER A 213 2.12 1.06 -18.28
C SER A 213 3.09 1.42 -17.18
N TRP A 214 4.25 0.80 -17.16
CA TRP A 214 5.33 1.09 -16.22
C TRP A 214 6.67 0.83 -16.90
N ILE A 215 7.60 1.78 -16.79
CA ILE A 215 8.96 1.65 -17.33
C ILE A 215 8.96 1.33 -18.84
N GLY A 216 8.02 1.91 -19.57
CA GLY A 216 7.91 1.74 -21.02
C GLY A 216 7.29 0.41 -21.48
N GLU A 217 6.78 -0.39 -20.58
CA GLU A 217 6.17 -1.69 -20.86
C GLU A 217 4.75 -1.78 -20.30
N THR A 218 3.93 -2.66 -20.90
CA THR A 218 2.67 -3.06 -20.27
C THR A 218 2.93 -4.13 -19.23
N VAL A 219 2.52 -3.87 -18.01
CA VAL A 219 2.67 -4.82 -16.90
C VAL A 219 1.56 -5.86 -16.95
N GLU A 220 1.94 -7.12 -16.87
CA GLU A 220 1.03 -8.26 -16.78
C GLU A 220 1.27 -9.01 -15.48
N LEU A 221 0.34 -8.85 -14.54
CA LEU A 221 0.36 -9.51 -13.21
C LEU A 221 -0.55 -10.73 -13.14
N ASN A 222 -1.30 -10.98 -14.19
CA ASN A 222 -2.07 -12.21 -14.34
C ASN A 222 -1.15 -13.44 -14.42
N LEU A 223 -1.69 -14.61 -14.18
CA LEU A 223 -0.95 -15.88 -14.21
C LEU A 223 -0.18 -16.06 -15.54
N GLY A 224 1.13 -16.13 -15.43
CA GLY A 224 2.05 -16.25 -16.56
C GLY A 224 2.42 -14.93 -17.24
N GLY A 225 1.98 -13.80 -16.69
CA GLY A 225 2.38 -12.47 -17.18
C GLY A 225 3.83 -12.14 -16.81
N ASN A 226 4.35 -11.06 -17.44
CA ASN A 226 5.77 -10.68 -17.37
C ASN A 226 6.29 -10.36 -15.96
N LEU A 227 5.44 -9.88 -15.06
CA LEU A 227 5.78 -9.56 -13.67
C LEU A 227 4.94 -10.32 -12.65
N SER A 228 4.23 -11.35 -13.07
CA SER A 228 3.38 -12.12 -12.16
C SER A 228 4.20 -12.91 -11.14
N ALA A 229 3.61 -13.13 -9.98
CA ALA A 229 4.20 -13.94 -8.92
C ALA A 229 4.45 -15.41 -9.32
N GLY A 230 3.83 -15.88 -10.41
CA GLY A 230 3.96 -17.25 -10.91
C GLY A 230 5.10 -17.51 -11.87
N VAL A 231 5.88 -16.48 -12.19
CA VAL A 231 6.96 -16.58 -13.19
C VAL A 231 8.14 -17.46 -12.72
N ARG A 232 8.28 -17.65 -11.43
CA ARG A 232 9.32 -18.52 -10.85
C ARG A 232 8.70 -19.68 -10.08
N ASP A 233 9.29 -20.84 -10.26
CA ASP A 233 8.95 -22.13 -9.61
C ASP A 233 9.10 -22.17 -8.07
N LYS A 234 9.12 -21.03 -7.42
CA LYS A 234 9.22 -20.99 -5.97
C LYS A 234 7.86 -20.66 -5.38
N GLU A 235 7.46 -21.45 -4.42
CA GLU A 235 6.19 -21.40 -3.69
C GLU A 235 5.77 -19.99 -3.23
N ASP A 236 6.70 -19.05 -3.22
CA ASP A 236 6.57 -17.73 -2.58
C ASP A 236 6.66 -16.55 -3.55
N GLY A 237 6.45 -16.75 -4.83
CA GLY A 237 6.67 -15.73 -5.84
C GLY A 237 8.14 -15.57 -6.24
N GLY A 238 9.02 -16.23 -5.53
CA GLY A 238 10.45 -16.21 -5.76
C GLY A 238 11.10 -14.90 -5.29
N TRP A 239 12.40 -14.92 -5.18
CA TRP A 239 13.19 -13.72 -5.01
C TRP A 239 12.94 -12.86 -6.26
N TYR A 240 12.64 -11.57 -6.04
CA TYR A 240 12.56 -10.57 -7.09
C TYR A 240 11.20 -10.37 -7.80
N ASN A 241 10.17 -11.14 -7.46
CA ASN A 241 8.81 -10.92 -7.99
C ASN A 241 7.81 -10.68 -6.86
N THR A 242 6.72 -9.99 -7.20
CA THR A 242 5.69 -9.68 -6.20
C THR A 242 5.10 -10.93 -5.55
N THR A 243 4.92 -10.87 -4.25
CA THR A 243 4.20 -11.86 -3.48
C THR A 243 2.73 -11.49 -3.25
N THR A 244 2.38 -10.23 -3.48
CA THR A 244 1.03 -9.68 -3.24
C THR A 244 0.20 -9.48 -4.50
N GLY A 245 0.84 -9.44 -5.68
CA GLY A 245 0.22 -9.10 -6.95
C GLY A 245 0.37 -7.63 -7.35
N TYR A 246 1.19 -6.87 -6.64
CA TYR A 246 1.43 -5.44 -6.88
C TYR A 246 2.89 -5.08 -6.71
N TYR A 247 3.30 -3.92 -7.26
CA TYR A 247 4.58 -3.28 -6.97
C TYR A 247 4.35 -1.81 -6.58
N TRP A 248 5.34 -1.22 -5.94
CA TRP A 248 5.34 0.21 -5.66
C TRP A 248 5.69 1.01 -6.91
N ARG A 249 4.91 2.04 -7.19
CA ARG A 249 5.20 3.07 -8.19
C ARG A 249 5.69 4.35 -7.52
N LYS A 250 5.03 4.72 -6.43
CA LYS A 250 5.37 5.92 -5.64
C LYS A 250 6.80 5.84 -5.09
N GLY A 251 7.58 6.88 -5.34
CA GLY A 251 8.99 6.94 -4.95
C GLY A 251 9.93 6.23 -5.92
N ASN A 252 9.41 5.63 -7.01
CA ASN A 252 10.23 5.01 -8.06
C ASN A 252 10.37 5.90 -9.27
N ILE A 253 11.52 5.81 -9.93
CA ILE A 253 11.81 6.53 -11.15
C ILE A 253 11.36 5.72 -12.34
N GLU A 254 10.58 6.31 -13.22
CA GLU A 254 10.02 5.63 -14.39
C GLU A 254 10.78 5.90 -15.69
N ASN A 255 11.67 6.85 -15.68
CA ASN A 255 12.55 7.10 -16.82
C ASN A 255 13.91 6.44 -16.59
N PRO A 256 14.01 5.13 -16.80
CA PRO A 256 15.19 4.42 -16.43
C PRO A 256 16.28 4.69 -17.44
N THR A 257 17.33 5.28 -17.00
CA THR A 257 18.60 4.88 -17.53
C THR A 257 18.84 3.48 -16.93
N PRO A 258 18.93 2.45 -17.75
CA PRO A 258 19.17 1.09 -17.27
C PRO A 258 20.45 1.03 -16.52
N ARG A 259 20.43 0.30 -15.42
CA ARG A 259 21.54 0.38 -14.49
C ARG A 259 21.92 -0.99 -14.03
N ALA A 260 23.19 -1.25 -14.20
CA ALA A 260 23.80 -2.28 -13.42
C ALA A 260 23.54 -1.96 -11.93
N TYR A 261 23.21 -2.97 -11.20
CA TYR A 261 22.92 -3.06 -9.77
C TYR A 261 23.72 -2.10 -8.87
N HIS A 262 24.94 -1.74 -9.25
CA HIS A 262 25.87 -0.94 -8.45
C HIS A 262 25.93 0.55 -8.81
N ASN A 263 25.21 1.00 -9.81
CA ASN A 263 25.40 2.34 -10.36
C ASN A 263 24.09 3.14 -10.47
N CYS A 264 23.17 2.96 -9.55
CA CYS A 264 21.90 3.66 -9.57
C CYS A 264 22.02 5.05 -8.93
N GLN A 265 22.61 5.98 -9.67
CA GLN A 265 22.64 7.39 -9.29
C GLN A 265 21.47 8.10 -9.92
N VAL A 266 20.61 8.69 -9.10
CA VAL A 266 19.41 9.38 -9.56
C VAL A 266 19.18 10.64 -8.72
N ALA A 267 18.62 11.66 -9.36
CA ALA A 267 18.10 12.80 -8.67
C ALA A 267 16.75 12.40 -8.03
N LEU A 268 16.80 11.88 -6.83
CA LEU A 268 15.63 11.48 -6.06
C LEU A 268 15.41 12.47 -4.92
N HIS A 269 14.15 12.72 -4.59
CA HIS A 269 13.80 13.50 -3.42
C HIS A 269 12.86 12.73 -2.51
N PHE A 270 12.89 13.11 -1.24
CA PHE A 270 11.98 12.62 -0.23
C PHE A 270 11.22 13.80 0.34
N ASN A 271 9.90 13.73 0.32
CA ASN A 271 9.05 14.73 0.94
C ASN A 271 9.10 14.52 2.45
N ILE A 272 9.62 15.50 3.18
CA ILE A 272 9.62 15.49 4.65
C ILE A 272 8.33 16.11 5.16
N VAL A 273 7.90 17.22 4.53
CA VAL A 273 6.61 17.87 4.80
C VAL A 273 6.05 18.41 3.48
N ARG A 274 4.78 18.13 3.25
CA ARG A 274 4.03 18.66 2.10
C ARG A 274 2.62 19.07 2.49
N LEU A 275 1.96 19.83 1.63
CA LEU A 275 0.67 20.45 1.93
C LEU A 275 -0.45 19.42 2.15
N GLY A 276 -0.44 18.30 1.42
CA GLY A 276 -1.41 17.22 1.64
C GLY A 276 -1.38 16.65 3.06
N GLU A 277 -0.19 16.53 3.67
CA GLU A 277 -0.05 16.13 5.06
C GLU A 277 -0.63 17.19 6.01
N ALA A 278 -0.46 18.48 5.72
CA ALA A 278 -1.02 19.56 6.53
C ALA A 278 -2.55 19.48 6.58
N TYR A 279 -3.22 19.19 5.45
CA TYR A 279 -4.66 18.96 5.40
C TYR A 279 -5.08 17.72 6.19
N MET A 280 -4.32 16.62 6.11
CA MET A 280 -4.59 15.41 6.89
C MET A 280 -4.44 15.66 8.40
N ASN A 281 -3.42 16.42 8.80
CA ASN A 281 -3.22 16.78 10.20
C ASN A 281 -4.33 17.73 10.71
N LEU A 282 -4.80 18.65 9.87
CA LEU A 282 -5.93 19.54 10.18
C LEU A 282 -7.22 18.76 10.36
N ALA A 283 -7.53 17.81 9.45
CA ALA A 283 -8.70 16.97 9.54
C ALA A 283 -8.71 16.14 10.83
N GLU A 284 -7.57 15.51 11.19
CA GLU A 284 -7.46 14.76 12.44
C GLU A 284 -7.68 15.65 13.67
N ALA A 285 -7.10 16.84 13.67
CA ALA A 285 -7.26 17.76 14.81
C ALA A 285 -8.72 18.18 15.01
N TYR A 286 -9.47 18.42 13.92
CA TYR A 286 -10.90 18.68 14.00
C TYR A 286 -11.70 17.48 14.47
N LEU A 287 -11.40 16.25 13.99
CA LEU A 287 -12.04 15.03 14.48
C LEU A 287 -11.83 14.85 15.97
N LEU A 288 -10.62 15.11 16.47
CA LEU A 288 -10.29 15.03 17.91
C LEU A 288 -10.99 16.09 18.75
N LYS A 289 -11.46 17.17 18.13
CA LYS A 289 -12.33 18.18 18.74
C LYS A 289 -13.81 17.89 18.52
N HIS A 290 -14.17 16.76 17.94
CA HIS A 290 -15.56 16.39 17.59
C HIS A 290 -16.21 17.36 16.58
N ASP A 291 -15.40 18.05 15.79
CA ASP A 291 -15.85 18.99 14.76
C ASP A 291 -15.87 18.29 13.40
N VAL A 292 -16.89 17.44 13.19
CA VAL A 292 -17.07 16.65 11.98
C VAL A 292 -17.15 17.51 10.70
N PRO A 293 -17.91 18.63 10.67
CA PRO A 293 -18.01 19.42 9.44
C PRO A 293 -16.66 19.97 8.95
N ASN A 294 -15.85 20.52 9.85
CA ASN A 294 -14.55 21.07 9.49
C ASN A 294 -13.54 19.97 9.16
N ALA A 295 -13.62 18.81 9.84
CA ALA A 295 -12.79 17.65 9.52
C ALA A 295 -13.06 17.13 8.10
N VAL A 296 -14.33 16.95 7.74
CA VAL A 296 -14.74 16.49 6.41
C VAL A 296 -14.37 17.50 5.33
N LYS A 297 -14.51 18.80 5.62
CA LYS A 297 -14.06 19.87 4.71
C LYS A 297 -12.55 19.78 4.45
N ALA A 298 -11.75 19.55 5.48
CA ALA A 298 -10.30 19.45 5.33
C ALA A 298 -9.88 18.19 4.54
N LEU A 299 -10.44 17.03 4.86
CA LEU A 299 -10.11 15.80 4.13
C LEU A 299 -10.57 15.82 2.66
N ASN A 300 -11.66 16.52 2.35
CA ASN A 300 -12.14 16.65 0.98
C ASN A 300 -11.17 17.41 0.08
N MET A 301 -10.27 18.21 0.61
CA MET A 301 -9.25 18.89 -0.19
C MET A 301 -8.31 17.90 -0.90
N THR A 302 -7.75 16.95 -0.19
CA THR A 302 -6.91 15.91 -0.80
C THR A 302 -7.74 14.91 -1.59
N ARG A 303 -8.92 14.53 -1.10
CA ARG A 303 -9.82 13.60 -1.76
C ARG A 303 -10.24 14.06 -3.15
N THR A 304 -10.58 15.33 -3.30
CA THR A 304 -11.02 15.88 -4.59
C THR A 304 -9.85 16.28 -5.49
N ILE A 305 -8.84 16.99 -4.97
CA ILE A 305 -7.74 17.52 -5.76
C ILE A 305 -6.75 16.41 -6.13
N HIS A 306 -6.29 15.61 -5.19
CA HIS A 306 -5.38 14.50 -5.47
C HIS A 306 -6.11 13.25 -5.97
N GLY A 307 -7.15 12.85 -5.25
CA GLY A 307 -7.90 11.63 -5.55
C GLY A 307 -8.78 11.76 -6.81
N GLY A 308 -9.27 12.95 -7.11
CA GLY A 308 -10.25 13.15 -8.20
C GLY A 308 -11.58 12.46 -7.92
N LEU A 309 -11.89 12.23 -6.67
CA LEU A 309 -13.10 11.57 -6.21
C LEU A 309 -14.21 12.58 -5.86
N SER A 310 -15.43 12.10 -5.77
CA SER A 310 -16.51 12.87 -5.17
C SER A 310 -16.22 13.16 -3.70
N GLU A 311 -16.73 14.27 -3.19
CA GLU A 311 -16.60 14.64 -1.79
C GLU A 311 -17.13 13.54 -0.85
N SER A 312 -16.49 13.38 0.30
CA SER A 312 -17.09 12.66 1.43
C SER A 312 -18.26 13.45 1.97
N THR A 313 -19.34 12.75 2.22
CA THR A 313 -20.57 13.30 2.82
C THR A 313 -20.79 12.77 4.23
N ALA A 314 -19.71 12.33 4.90
CA ALA A 314 -19.77 11.81 6.26
C ALA A 314 -20.40 12.84 7.19
N ALA A 315 -21.42 12.43 7.92
CA ALA A 315 -22.18 13.29 8.83
C ALA A 315 -22.03 12.91 10.30
N THR A 316 -21.62 11.68 10.56
CA THR A 316 -21.32 11.18 11.90
C THR A 316 -19.82 11.12 12.14
N GLU A 317 -19.42 11.11 13.39
CA GLU A 317 -18.03 10.97 13.79
C GLU A 317 -17.44 9.64 13.31
N GLU A 318 -18.20 8.56 13.39
CA GLU A 318 -17.77 7.23 12.93
C GLU A 318 -17.49 7.20 11.41
N GLU A 319 -18.40 7.76 10.62
CA GLU A 319 -18.22 7.87 9.16
C GLU A 319 -17.02 8.75 8.82
N ALA A 320 -16.86 9.89 9.50
CA ALA A 320 -15.78 10.82 9.27
C ALA A 320 -14.41 10.22 9.62
N TRP A 321 -14.30 9.48 10.72
CA TRP A 321 -13.08 8.74 11.06
C TRP A 321 -12.77 7.65 10.04
N THR A 322 -13.77 6.92 9.58
CA THR A 322 -13.61 5.88 8.56
C THR A 322 -13.06 6.47 7.26
N ASP A 323 -13.64 7.57 6.80
CA ASP A 323 -13.18 8.26 5.60
C ASP A 323 -11.82 8.91 5.81
N TYR A 324 -11.55 9.50 6.97
CA TYR A 324 -10.26 10.10 7.29
C TYR A 324 -9.11 9.08 7.29
N ILE A 325 -9.28 7.93 7.93
CA ILE A 325 -8.24 6.89 7.96
C ILE A 325 -7.95 6.38 6.55
N ARG A 326 -8.99 6.15 5.76
CA ARG A 326 -8.85 5.79 4.35
C ARG A 326 -8.12 6.87 3.57
N GLU A 327 -8.54 8.12 3.72
CA GLU A 327 -7.94 9.25 3.04
C GLU A 327 -6.46 9.40 3.38
N ARG A 328 -6.10 9.32 4.67
CA ARG A 328 -4.71 9.37 5.11
C ARG A 328 -3.88 8.20 4.58
N ASN A 329 -4.45 7.00 4.54
CA ASN A 329 -3.78 5.83 3.98
C ASN A 329 -3.50 6.01 2.48
N CYS A 330 -4.45 6.53 1.70
CA CYS A 330 -4.26 6.81 0.28
C CYS A 330 -3.26 7.94 0.05
N GLU A 331 -3.35 8.99 0.85
CA GLU A 331 -2.55 10.20 0.71
C GLU A 331 -1.08 9.99 1.06
N LEU A 332 -0.81 9.40 2.23
CA LEU A 332 0.53 9.30 2.80
C LEU A 332 1.15 7.92 2.71
N THR A 333 0.57 7.03 1.89
CA THR A 333 1.15 5.70 1.67
C THR A 333 2.57 5.80 1.13
N ASN A 334 3.46 4.95 1.63
CA ASN A 334 4.89 4.89 1.27
C ASN A 334 5.67 6.21 1.50
N GLU A 335 5.21 7.04 2.45
CA GLU A 335 5.91 8.25 2.87
C GLU A 335 6.34 8.15 4.32
N GLY A 336 7.65 8.14 4.59
CA GLY A 336 8.24 8.25 5.92
C GLY A 336 7.74 7.27 7.00
N GLY A 337 6.98 6.24 6.63
CA GLY A 337 6.35 5.32 7.58
C GLY A 337 5.09 5.89 8.26
N ASP A 338 4.51 6.97 7.72
CA ASP A 338 3.37 7.69 8.34
C ASP A 338 2.23 6.76 8.75
N ILE A 339 1.84 5.82 7.90
CA ILE A 339 0.75 4.86 8.20
C ILE A 339 1.05 4.07 9.47
N TYR A 340 2.26 3.53 9.61
CA TYR A 340 2.64 2.76 10.80
C TYR A 340 2.57 3.61 12.07
N TYR A 341 3.15 4.80 12.05
CA TYR A 341 3.14 5.71 13.20
C TYR A 341 1.74 6.25 13.52
N SER A 342 0.91 6.42 12.51
CA SER A 342 -0.50 6.80 12.69
C SER A 342 -1.29 5.72 13.42
N TYR A 343 -1.15 4.46 13.02
CA TYR A 343 -1.79 3.35 13.74
C TYR A 343 -1.30 3.22 15.18
N LEU A 344 0.00 3.41 15.44
CA LEU A 344 0.52 3.43 16.80
C LEU A 344 -0.13 4.54 17.65
N ARG A 345 -0.22 5.74 17.07
CA ARG A 345 -0.82 6.90 17.73
C ARG A 345 -2.31 6.69 17.99
N TRP A 346 -3.04 6.20 17.02
CA TRP A 346 -4.48 5.93 17.13
C TRP A 346 -4.79 4.77 18.07
N GLY A 347 -3.92 3.79 18.17
CA GLY A 347 -4.06 2.66 19.07
C GLY A 347 -3.90 3.05 20.53
N LYS A 348 -2.74 2.74 21.11
CA LYS A 348 -2.52 2.84 22.55
C LYS A 348 -2.68 4.24 23.14
N TYR A 349 -2.21 5.25 22.42
CA TYR A 349 -2.18 6.63 22.92
C TYR A 349 -3.34 7.48 22.42
N GLY A 350 -3.94 7.09 21.34
CA GLY A 350 -5.05 7.80 20.72
C GLY A 350 -6.39 7.51 21.38
N GLY A 351 -6.71 6.26 21.59
CA GLY A 351 -7.96 5.78 22.19
C GLY A 351 -9.25 6.18 21.47
N TYR A 352 -9.25 7.38 20.97
CA TYR A 352 -10.34 8.07 20.28
C TYR A 352 -10.50 7.63 18.81
N ALA A 353 -9.43 7.18 18.22
CA ALA A 353 -9.41 6.79 16.80
C ALA A 353 -10.07 5.44 16.56
N ASN A 354 -10.81 4.96 17.53
CA ASN A 354 -11.41 3.65 17.49
C ASN A 354 -12.77 3.62 16.80
N HIS A 355 -13.31 4.78 16.37
CA HIS A 355 -14.61 4.81 15.69
C HIS A 355 -15.69 4.06 16.47
N GLY A 356 -15.75 4.23 17.78
CA GLY A 356 -16.60 3.45 18.68
C GLY A 356 -16.07 2.04 19.00
N ARG A 357 -14.86 1.68 18.55
CA ARG A 357 -14.16 0.44 18.89
C ARG A 357 -13.15 0.67 20.02
N ASP A 358 -12.68 -0.40 20.63
CA ASP A 358 -11.61 -0.33 21.63
C ASP A 358 -10.24 -0.03 21.01
N ALA A 359 -9.33 0.57 21.76
CA ALA A 359 -7.97 0.88 21.30
C ALA A 359 -7.23 -0.34 20.72
N GLY A 360 -7.51 -1.53 21.24
CA GLY A 360 -6.98 -2.79 20.70
C GLY A 360 -7.36 -3.07 19.26
N ASP A 361 -8.50 -2.57 18.78
CA ASP A 361 -8.97 -2.81 17.41
C ASP A 361 -8.13 -2.08 16.37
N ILE A 362 -7.59 -0.93 16.69
CA ILE A 362 -6.65 -0.23 15.80
C ILE A 362 -5.34 -1.00 15.67
N ILE A 363 -4.86 -1.58 16.75
CA ILE A 363 -3.67 -2.44 16.74
C ILE A 363 -3.88 -3.66 15.85
N TYR A 364 -5.12 -4.15 15.75
CA TYR A 364 -5.47 -5.27 14.88
C TYR A 364 -5.05 -5.01 13.44
N ASP A 365 -5.12 -3.79 12.93
CA ASP A 365 -4.65 -3.47 11.58
C ASP A 365 -3.14 -3.69 11.40
N LEU A 366 -2.36 -3.67 12.49
CA LEU A 366 -0.95 -4.03 12.50
C LEU A 366 -0.68 -5.51 12.78
N ASP A 367 -1.68 -6.27 13.22
CA ASP A 367 -1.57 -7.69 13.60
C ASP A 367 -2.51 -8.60 12.81
N ARG A 368 -3.05 -8.12 11.72
CA ARG A 368 -3.93 -8.91 10.84
C ARG A 368 -3.17 -9.58 9.71
N PRO A 369 -3.74 -10.63 9.12
CA PRO A 369 -3.18 -11.24 7.93
C PRO A 369 -2.99 -10.24 6.78
N VAL A 370 -1.98 -10.50 5.97
CA VAL A 370 -1.73 -9.77 4.73
C VAL A 370 -2.53 -10.40 3.60
N TYR A 371 -3.20 -9.57 2.82
CA TYR A 371 -3.96 -10.03 1.67
C TYR A 371 -3.20 -9.82 0.37
N LYS A 372 -3.35 -10.78 -0.53
CA LYS A 372 -2.80 -10.78 -1.88
C LYS A 372 -3.89 -10.95 -2.92
N MET A 373 -3.60 -10.52 -4.13
CA MET A 373 -4.42 -10.71 -5.31
C MET A 373 -3.74 -11.68 -6.28
N SER A 374 -4.52 -12.56 -6.89
CA SER A 374 -4.08 -13.43 -7.98
C SER A 374 -5.13 -13.41 -9.09
N ILE A 375 -4.70 -13.22 -10.33
CA ILE A 375 -5.56 -13.11 -11.51
C ILE A 375 -5.27 -14.30 -12.44
N SER A 376 -6.32 -14.93 -12.98
CA SER A 376 -6.18 -15.98 -13.99
C SER A 376 -5.58 -15.43 -15.29
N ARG A 377 -5.00 -16.32 -16.10
CA ARG A 377 -4.35 -15.98 -17.37
C ARG A 377 -5.26 -15.18 -18.31
N ASP A 378 -6.52 -15.54 -18.38
CA ASP A 378 -7.56 -14.91 -19.21
C ASP A 378 -8.26 -13.75 -18.52
N ARG A 379 -7.86 -13.41 -17.29
CA ARG A 379 -8.47 -12.37 -16.46
C ARG A 379 -9.97 -12.58 -16.17
N SER A 380 -10.46 -13.80 -16.34
CA SER A 380 -11.86 -14.14 -16.04
C SER A 380 -12.10 -14.49 -14.57
N LYS A 381 -11.04 -14.74 -13.81
CA LYS A 381 -11.10 -15.13 -12.40
C LYS A 381 -10.06 -14.39 -11.58
N LEU A 382 -10.48 -13.98 -10.38
CA LEU A 382 -9.66 -13.29 -9.40
C LEU A 382 -9.82 -13.96 -8.06
N LEU A 383 -8.70 -14.19 -7.40
CA LEU A 383 -8.66 -14.67 -6.02
C LEU A 383 -8.01 -13.60 -5.13
N VAL A 384 -8.77 -13.10 -4.17
CA VAL A 384 -8.23 -12.34 -3.05
C VAL A 384 -8.11 -13.28 -1.87
N GLY A 385 -6.88 -13.57 -1.46
CA GLY A 385 -6.61 -14.52 -0.41
C GLY A 385 -5.61 -13.99 0.63
N GLN A 386 -5.56 -14.65 1.76
CA GLN A 386 -4.51 -14.38 2.75
C GLN A 386 -3.18 -14.95 2.27
N MET A 387 -2.10 -14.23 2.55
CA MET A 387 -0.76 -14.77 2.38
C MET A 387 -0.51 -15.81 3.47
N THR A 388 -0.29 -17.04 3.02
CA THR A 388 0.04 -18.17 3.91
C THR A 388 1.55 -18.38 4.05
N LEU A 389 2.33 -17.49 3.46
CA LEU A 389 3.77 -17.57 3.46
C LEU A 389 4.31 -17.46 4.87
N ASN A 390 5.35 -18.17 5.08
CA ASN A 390 6.07 -18.40 6.34
C ASN A 390 5.85 -17.33 7.43
N ASN A 391 6.17 -17.62 8.66
CA ASN A 391 5.94 -16.73 9.81
C ASN A 391 6.46 -15.28 9.65
N SER A 392 7.32 -15.00 8.69
CA SER A 392 7.87 -13.67 8.42
C SER A 392 6.95 -12.78 7.60
N ALA A 393 6.01 -13.34 6.84
CA ALA A 393 5.06 -12.58 6.03
C ALA A 393 3.79 -12.17 6.79
N GLN A 394 3.61 -12.65 8.01
CA GLN A 394 2.47 -12.29 8.85
C GLN A 394 2.77 -11.02 9.64
N ARG A 395 1.86 -10.07 9.59
CA ARG A 395 1.90 -8.94 10.52
C ARG A 395 1.72 -9.46 11.93
N LYS A 396 2.66 -9.13 12.81
CA LYS A 396 2.58 -9.44 14.23
C LYS A 396 2.89 -8.20 15.03
N PHE A 397 1.91 -7.75 15.79
CA PHE A 397 2.07 -6.62 16.68
C PHE A 397 1.84 -7.06 18.12
N THR A 398 2.76 -6.71 18.98
CA THR A 398 2.65 -6.95 20.42
C THR A 398 2.87 -5.63 21.15
N GLU A 399 2.33 -5.50 22.36
CA GLU A 399 2.40 -4.26 23.13
C GLU A 399 3.82 -3.70 23.29
N LYS A 400 4.82 -4.57 23.40
CA LYS A 400 6.22 -4.15 23.49
C LYS A 400 6.70 -3.32 22.28
N ARG A 401 6.06 -3.48 21.10
CA ARG A 401 6.44 -2.78 19.86
C ARG A 401 6.06 -1.30 19.83
N TYR A 402 5.31 -0.81 20.80
CA TYR A 402 5.14 0.64 20.97
C TYR A 402 6.47 1.34 21.28
N LEU A 403 7.40 0.64 21.92
CA LEU A 403 8.75 1.12 22.15
C LEU A 403 9.73 0.12 21.52
N LEU A 404 10.61 0.60 20.68
CA LEU A 404 11.66 -0.24 20.10
C LEU A 404 12.66 -0.68 21.18
N PRO A 405 13.34 -1.83 21.01
CA PRO A 405 14.38 -2.23 21.94
C PRO A 405 15.53 -1.22 21.93
N ILE A 406 16.08 -0.95 23.10
CA ILE A 406 17.34 -0.23 23.20
C ILE A 406 18.45 -1.16 22.69
N ASN A 407 19.32 -0.61 21.85
CA ASN A 407 20.40 -1.40 21.25
C ASN A 407 21.26 -2.06 22.32
N GLN A 408 21.50 -3.37 22.20
CA GLN A 408 22.21 -4.16 23.19
C GLN A 408 23.65 -3.64 23.39
N SER A 409 24.34 -3.23 22.34
CA SER A 409 25.71 -2.68 22.47
C SER A 409 25.71 -1.39 23.28
N PHE A 410 24.67 -0.56 23.15
CA PHE A 410 24.53 0.65 23.97
C PHE A 410 24.29 0.30 25.45
N LEU A 411 23.46 -0.69 25.75
CA LEU A 411 23.21 -1.16 27.13
C LEU A 411 24.51 -1.71 27.75
N ASN A 412 25.24 -2.53 27.00
CA ASN A 412 26.53 -3.08 27.46
C ASN A 412 27.57 -1.97 27.73
N THR A 413 27.57 -0.93 26.90
CA THR A 413 28.45 0.24 27.10
C THR A 413 28.04 0.98 28.39
N ARG A 414 26.77 1.18 28.63
CA ARG A 414 26.27 1.81 29.88
C ARG A 414 26.71 1.02 31.12
N GLU A 415 26.55 -0.30 31.08
CA GLU A 415 26.96 -1.21 32.15
C GLU A 415 28.46 -1.13 32.44
N ALA A 416 29.27 -1.06 31.37
CA ALA A 416 30.74 -0.90 31.50
C ALA A 416 31.14 0.42 32.20
N TYR A 417 30.27 1.43 32.17
CA TYR A 417 30.47 2.69 32.89
C TYR A 417 29.72 2.74 34.24
N GLY A 418 29.25 1.60 34.74
CA GLY A 418 28.53 1.51 36.02
C GLY A 418 27.12 2.16 36.01
N LEU A 419 26.53 2.32 34.82
CA LEU A 419 25.18 2.84 34.66
C LEU A 419 24.17 1.69 34.52
N ASP A 420 22.90 1.97 34.83
CA ASP A 420 21.84 0.98 34.77
C ASP A 420 21.70 0.34 33.39
N HIS A 421 21.55 -0.98 33.37
CA HIS A 421 21.22 -1.80 32.21
C HIS A 421 19.71 -2.01 32.17
N VAL A 422 18.99 -1.01 31.71
CA VAL A 422 17.52 -1.06 31.65
C VAL A 422 17.04 -1.09 30.21
N GLN A 423 16.36 -2.18 29.86
CA GLN A 423 15.71 -2.37 28.56
C GLN A 423 14.24 -1.93 28.62
N ASN A 424 13.66 -1.55 27.49
CA ASN A 424 12.23 -1.29 27.38
C ASN A 424 11.43 -2.55 27.72
N LYS A 425 10.27 -2.34 28.39
CA LYS A 425 9.43 -3.44 28.88
C LYS A 425 9.09 -4.44 27.75
N GLY A 426 9.37 -5.70 28.01
CA GLY A 426 9.03 -6.80 27.09
C GLY A 426 10.12 -7.19 26.08
N TRP A 427 11.28 -6.49 26.11
CA TRP A 427 12.46 -6.77 25.28
C TRP A 427 13.59 -7.40 26.06
#